data_542d9d8cadf2da88f6ae0ace96f7a694
#
_entry.id   542d9d8cadf2da88f6ae0ace96f7a694
#
_cell.length_a   1.000
_cell.length_b   1.000
_cell.length_c   1.000
_cell.angle_alpha   90.00
_cell.angle_beta   90.00
_cell.angle_gamma   90.00
#
_symmetry.space_group_name_H-M   'P 1'
#
loop_
_entity.id
_entity.type
_entity.pdbx_description
1 polymer ?
#
loop_
_entity_poly.entity_id
_entity_poly.type
_entity_poly.pdbx_seq_one_letter_code
_entity_poly.pdbx_strand_id
1 'polypeptide(L)'
;SFNNEVGVTRGIHAEPWDKFVSVATGRVFGAWVDLREGPSFGAVYTCEIDPSVAVFVPRGVGNSYQTLEPDTAYTYLVNDHWSADAQYTFLNLADETVNVPWPIALSEAILSDKDKAHPRLAEVTPFPAPGAQA
;
A
#
# COMPACT_ATOMS: atom_id res chain seq x y z
N SER A 1 -4.46 -10.07 -7.36
CA SER A 1 -3.05 -10.50 -7.56
C SER A 1 -2.79 -11.81 -6.86
N PHE A 2 -2.19 -12.75 -7.56
CA PHE A 2 -1.84 -14.06 -6.99
C PHE A 2 -0.32 -14.17 -6.89
N ASN A 3 0.19 -14.57 -5.72
CA ASN A 3 1.62 -14.61 -5.42
C ASN A 3 1.97 -16.01 -4.90
N ASN A 4 2.81 -16.73 -5.64
CA ASN A 4 3.20 -18.09 -5.28
C ASN A 4 4.23 -18.14 -4.14
N GLU A 5 5.00 -17.06 -3.95
CA GLU A 5 6.15 -17.03 -3.06
C GLU A 5 5.89 -16.21 -1.81
N VAL A 6 6.59 -16.57 -0.73
CA VAL A 6 6.65 -15.79 0.51
C VAL A 6 7.59 -14.61 0.30
N GLY A 7 7.28 -13.45 0.89
CA GLY A 7 8.13 -12.27 0.83
C GLY A 7 7.92 -11.38 -0.38
N VAL A 8 6.93 -11.65 -1.21
CA VAL A 8 6.55 -10.73 -2.29
C VAL A 8 6.00 -9.46 -1.64
N THR A 9 6.67 -8.34 -1.87
CA THR A 9 6.33 -7.05 -1.26
C THR A 9 6.05 -6.05 -2.35
N ARG A 10 4.86 -5.42 -2.28
CA ARG A 10 4.40 -4.47 -3.30
C ARG A 10 3.89 -3.20 -2.66
N GLY A 11 4.18 -2.07 -3.28
CA GLY A 11 3.68 -0.77 -2.85
C GLY A 11 4.78 0.28 -2.84
N ILE A 12 4.60 1.32 -2.18
CA ILE A 12 3.39 1.85 -1.53
C ILE A 12 2.66 2.70 -2.55
N HIS A 13 1.41 2.37 -2.84
CA HIS A 13 0.67 3.03 -3.93
C HIS A 13 -0.57 3.72 -3.37
N ALA A 14 -0.67 5.04 -3.55
CA ALA A 14 -1.84 5.82 -3.21
C ALA A 14 -2.56 6.22 -4.48
N GLU A 15 -3.83 5.90 -4.55
CA GLU A 15 -4.63 6.02 -5.76
C GLU A 15 -5.87 6.88 -5.51
N PRO A 16 -6.48 7.45 -6.58
CA PRO A 16 -7.59 8.39 -6.43
C PRO A 16 -8.95 7.70 -6.26
N TRP A 17 -8.97 6.58 -5.58
CA TRP A 17 -10.18 5.81 -5.28
C TRP A 17 -10.07 5.13 -3.93
N ASP A 18 -11.22 4.75 -3.39
CA ASP A 18 -11.28 3.95 -2.18
C ASP A 18 -11.09 2.48 -2.55
N LYS A 19 -10.47 1.72 -1.65
CA LYS A 19 -10.23 0.28 -1.83
C LYS A 19 -10.83 -0.49 -0.68
N PHE A 20 -11.32 -1.68 -1.00
CA PHE A 20 -11.67 -2.69 -0.01
C PHE A 20 -10.77 -3.89 -0.24
N VAL A 21 -9.81 -4.07 0.66
CA VAL A 21 -8.72 -5.04 0.52
C VAL A 21 -9.04 -6.29 1.31
N SER A 22 -8.82 -7.44 0.70
CA SER A 22 -9.00 -8.74 1.35
C SER A 22 -8.03 -9.77 0.78
N VAL A 23 -7.98 -10.94 1.42
CA VAL A 23 -7.15 -12.06 0.99
C VAL A 23 -8.06 -13.27 0.84
N ALA A 24 -8.11 -13.85 -0.36
CA ALA A 24 -8.93 -15.03 -0.62
C ALA A 24 -8.27 -16.30 -0.09
N THR A 25 -6.95 -16.40 -0.21
CA THR A 25 -6.13 -17.49 0.35
C THR A 25 -4.82 -16.92 0.85
N GLY A 26 -4.20 -17.56 1.83
CA GLY A 26 -2.92 -17.15 2.36
C GLY A 26 -3.01 -16.05 3.41
N ARG A 27 -1.91 -15.31 3.59
CA ARG A 27 -1.80 -14.29 4.61
C ARG A 27 -0.78 -13.24 4.18
N VAL A 28 -1.07 -11.98 4.46
CA VAL A 28 -0.15 -10.86 4.20
C VAL A 28 0.03 -10.01 5.44
N PHE A 29 1.18 -9.34 5.52
CA PHE A 29 1.38 -8.18 6.36
C PHE A 29 1.02 -6.96 5.52
N GLY A 30 0.03 -6.20 5.96
CA GLY A 30 -0.40 -4.98 5.29
C GLY A 30 0.18 -3.76 5.96
N ALA A 31 0.55 -2.75 5.18
CA ALA A 31 1.02 -1.47 5.68
C ALA A 31 0.38 -0.34 4.87
N TRP A 32 -0.18 0.64 5.58
CA TRP A 32 -0.84 1.79 4.98
C TRP A 32 -0.21 3.06 5.50
N VAL A 33 0.04 4.00 4.59
CA VAL A 33 0.67 5.28 4.90
C VAL A 33 -0.25 6.39 4.41
N ASP A 34 -0.62 7.30 5.29
CA ASP A 34 -1.44 8.44 4.91
C ASP A 34 -0.61 9.42 4.07
N LEU A 35 -0.96 9.56 2.80
CA LEU A 35 -0.30 10.46 1.86
C LEU A 35 -1.20 11.66 1.48
N ARG A 36 -2.19 11.97 2.34
CA ARG A 36 -3.04 13.14 2.18
C ARG A 36 -2.50 14.31 2.99
N GLU A 37 -2.67 15.53 2.47
CA GLU A 37 -2.32 16.75 3.22
C GLU A 37 -3.04 16.75 4.57
N GLY A 38 -2.34 17.23 5.59
CA GLY A 38 -2.90 17.37 6.92
C GLY A 38 -1.99 16.83 8.01
N PRO A 39 -2.45 16.85 9.27
CA PRO A 39 -1.61 16.48 10.43
C PRO A 39 -1.23 15.00 10.47
N SER A 40 -1.95 14.13 9.77
CA SER A 40 -1.64 12.71 9.73
C SER A 40 -0.77 12.29 8.54
N PHE A 41 -0.31 13.24 7.72
CA PHE A 41 0.58 12.92 6.59
C PHE A 41 1.80 12.13 7.07
N GLY A 42 2.02 10.96 6.47
CA GLY A 42 3.11 10.07 6.86
C GLY A 42 2.78 9.09 7.98
N ALA A 43 1.60 9.16 8.57
CA ALA A 43 1.18 8.20 9.59
C ALA A 43 1.06 6.80 9.01
N VAL A 44 1.46 5.80 9.80
CA VAL A 44 1.52 4.39 9.37
C VAL A 44 0.58 3.56 10.21
N TYR A 45 -0.19 2.69 9.55
CA TYR A 45 -0.97 1.64 10.18
C TYR A 45 -0.59 0.30 9.57
N THR A 46 -0.43 -0.72 10.42
CA THR A 46 -0.10 -2.07 9.96
C THR A 46 -1.02 -3.10 10.60
N CYS A 47 -1.34 -4.14 9.87
CA CYS A 47 -1.97 -5.33 10.43
C CYS A 47 -1.77 -6.52 9.49
N GLU A 48 -1.94 -7.72 10.01
CA GLU A 48 -1.98 -8.92 9.18
C GLU A 48 -3.39 -9.12 8.64
N ILE A 49 -3.47 -9.58 7.39
CA ILE A 49 -4.73 -9.90 6.73
C ILE A 49 -4.69 -11.37 6.32
N ASP A 50 -5.68 -12.11 6.77
CA ASP A 50 -5.99 -13.46 6.31
C ASP A 50 -7.45 -13.48 5.78
N PRO A 51 -8.00 -14.61 5.35
CA PRO A 51 -9.36 -14.64 4.81
C PRO A 51 -10.47 -14.17 5.76
N SER A 52 -10.18 -13.99 7.05
CA SER A 52 -11.15 -13.51 8.04
C SER A 52 -11.18 -11.99 8.20
N VAL A 53 -10.26 -11.27 7.54
CA VAL A 53 -10.07 -9.82 7.75
C VAL A 53 -10.16 -9.09 6.41
N ALA A 54 -10.86 -7.96 6.39
CA ALA A 54 -10.86 -7.04 5.27
C ALA A 54 -10.57 -5.63 5.78
N VAL A 55 -9.95 -4.80 4.94
CA VAL A 55 -9.53 -3.45 5.31
C VAL A 55 -10.06 -2.45 4.29
N PHE A 56 -10.71 -1.40 4.77
CA PHE A 56 -11.11 -0.28 3.93
C PHE A 56 -9.97 0.74 3.89
N VAL A 57 -9.54 1.09 2.68
CA VAL A 57 -8.44 2.02 2.44
C VAL A 57 -8.97 3.23 1.68
N PRO A 58 -9.10 4.40 2.34
CA PRO A 58 -9.58 5.60 1.66
C PRO A 58 -8.62 6.07 0.57
N ARG A 59 -9.15 6.82 -0.39
CA ARG A 59 -8.33 7.46 -1.43
C ARG A 59 -7.22 8.29 -0.80
N GLY A 60 -6.04 8.27 -1.42
CA GLY A 60 -4.89 9.03 -0.94
C GLY A 60 -4.11 8.34 0.18
N VAL A 61 -4.59 7.22 0.68
CA VAL A 61 -3.83 6.39 1.62
C VAL A 61 -3.03 5.36 0.83
N GLY A 62 -1.72 5.36 1.02
CA GLY A 62 -0.81 4.43 0.35
C GLY A 62 -1.03 3.01 0.84
N ASN A 63 -1.18 2.08 -0.10
CA ASN A 63 -1.44 0.67 0.16
C ASN A 63 -0.20 -0.15 -0.17
N SER A 64 0.14 -1.08 0.72
CA SER A 64 1.23 -2.01 0.49
C SER A 64 1.01 -3.31 1.24
N TYR A 65 1.66 -4.37 0.78
CA TYR A 65 1.60 -5.65 1.46
C TYR A 65 2.86 -6.47 1.23
N GLN A 66 3.08 -7.41 2.15
CA GLN A 66 4.13 -8.43 2.03
C GLN A 66 3.51 -9.79 2.30
N THR A 67 3.70 -10.74 1.39
CA THR A 67 3.15 -12.09 1.57
C THR A 67 3.91 -12.84 2.65
N LEU A 68 3.16 -13.45 3.56
CA LEU A 68 3.70 -14.24 4.67
C LEU A 68 3.54 -15.75 4.46
N GLU A 69 2.73 -16.14 3.48
CA GLU A 69 2.48 -17.53 3.11
C GLU A 69 2.56 -17.69 1.60
N PRO A 70 2.92 -18.88 1.11
CA PRO A 70 2.89 -19.14 -0.33
C PRO A 70 1.44 -19.18 -0.84
N ASP A 71 1.27 -19.01 -2.15
CA ASP A 71 -0.03 -19.11 -2.82
C ASP A 71 -1.07 -18.17 -2.21
N THR A 72 -0.67 -16.91 -1.97
CA THR A 72 -1.53 -15.88 -1.42
C THR A 72 -2.25 -15.14 -2.56
N ALA A 73 -3.59 -15.12 -2.49
CA ALA A 73 -4.43 -14.36 -3.40
C ALA A 73 -4.84 -13.05 -2.71
N TYR A 74 -4.23 -11.96 -3.12
CA TYR A 74 -4.52 -10.61 -2.63
C TYR A 74 -5.52 -9.96 -3.55
N THR A 75 -6.65 -9.54 -3.00
CA THR A 75 -7.76 -8.97 -3.78
C THR A 75 -8.16 -7.60 -3.28
N TYR A 76 -8.68 -6.77 -4.17
CA TYR A 76 -9.24 -5.49 -3.77
C TYR A 76 -10.35 -5.07 -4.72
N LEU A 77 -11.34 -4.40 -4.15
CA LEU A 77 -12.40 -3.73 -4.90
C LEU A 77 -12.12 -2.24 -4.85
N VAL A 78 -12.38 -1.57 -5.96
CA VAL A 78 -12.22 -0.12 -6.07
C VAL A 78 -13.52 0.51 -6.58
N ASN A 79 -13.73 1.79 -6.26
CA ASN A 79 -14.96 2.49 -6.64
C ASN A 79 -14.77 3.47 -7.80
N ASP A 80 -13.66 3.35 -8.53
CA ASP A 80 -13.42 4.17 -9.72
C ASP A 80 -12.53 3.39 -10.69
N HIS A 81 -12.27 3.96 -11.85
CA HIS A 81 -11.46 3.37 -12.91
C HIS A 81 -10.14 4.12 -13.05
N TRP A 82 -9.11 3.41 -13.52
CA TRP A 82 -7.86 4.03 -13.86
C TRP A 82 -8.07 5.12 -14.91
N SER A 83 -7.43 6.25 -14.72
CA SER A 83 -7.44 7.37 -15.66
C SER A 83 -6.04 7.97 -15.76
N ALA A 84 -5.60 8.27 -16.97
CA ALA A 84 -4.31 8.90 -17.18
C ALA A 84 -4.23 10.31 -16.57
N ASP A 85 -5.37 10.96 -16.37
CA ASP A 85 -5.45 12.32 -15.84
C ASP A 85 -5.56 12.37 -14.32
N ALA A 86 -5.76 11.24 -13.66
CA ALA A 86 -5.89 11.18 -12.21
C ALA A 86 -4.53 11.24 -11.52
N GLN A 87 -4.52 11.69 -10.27
CA GLN A 87 -3.31 11.69 -9.45
C GLN A 87 -3.05 10.31 -8.88
N TYR A 88 -1.81 9.85 -9.07
CA TYR A 88 -1.28 8.64 -8.43
C TYR A 88 -0.02 9.04 -7.68
N THR A 89 0.07 8.68 -6.41
CA THR A 89 1.23 8.99 -5.57
C THR A 89 1.87 7.70 -5.10
N PHE A 90 3.19 7.64 -5.19
CA PHE A 90 3.96 6.46 -4.84
C PHE A 90 4.99 6.81 -3.77
N LEU A 91 5.24 5.86 -2.87
CA LEU A 91 6.23 6.02 -1.81
C LEU A 91 7.13 4.79 -1.79
N ASN A 92 8.40 4.99 -1.52
CA ASN A 92 9.37 3.90 -1.44
C ASN A 92 9.07 3.00 -0.24
N LEU A 93 9.09 1.69 -0.46
CA LEU A 93 8.86 0.68 0.58
C LEU A 93 9.89 0.78 1.74
N ALA A 94 11.09 1.27 1.43
CA ALA A 94 12.19 1.38 2.38
C ALA A 94 12.31 2.78 3.01
N ASP A 95 11.30 3.65 2.82
CA ASP A 95 11.36 5.01 3.36
C ASP A 95 11.64 5.00 4.85
N GLU A 96 12.68 5.72 5.27
CA GLU A 96 13.18 5.73 6.64
C GLU A 96 12.27 6.54 7.58
N THR A 97 11.55 7.52 7.03
CA THR A 97 10.67 8.38 7.83
C THR A 97 9.44 7.62 8.29
N VAL A 98 8.79 6.89 7.38
CA VAL A 98 7.62 6.07 7.73
C VAL A 98 8.03 4.77 8.40
N ASN A 99 9.19 4.24 8.05
CA ASN A 99 9.85 3.12 8.72
C ASN A 99 8.91 1.94 8.99
N VAL A 100 8.33 1.40 7.94
CA VAL A 100 7.43 0.24 8.05
C VAL A 100 8.20 -0.97 8.59
N PRO A 101 7.71 -1.62 9.65
CA PRO A 101 8.39 -2.78 10.25
C PRO A 101 8.11 -4.07 9.48
N TRP A 102 8.66 -4.21 8.30
CA TRP A 102 8.45 -5.38 7.45
C TRP A 102 8.92 -6.66 8.16
N PRO A 103 8.06 -7.70 8.28
CA PRO A 103 8.45 -8.97 8.89
C PRO A 103 9.62 -9.66 8.20
N ILE A 104 9.66 -9.57 6.87
CA ILE A 104 10.78 -10.05 6.08
C ILE A 104 11.56 -8.83 5.60
N ALA A 105 12.86 -8.78 5.91
CA ALA A 105 13.70 -7.65 5.52
C ALA A 105 13.62 -7.43 4.02
N LEU A 106 13.52 -6.16 3.58
CA LEU A 106 13.39 -5.83 2.16
C LEU A 106 14.58 -6.33 1.34
N SER A 107 15.76 -6.48 1.94
CA SER A 107 16.92 -7.07 1.28
C SER A 107 16.72 -8.54 0.93
N GLU A 108 15.80 -9.23 1.58
CA GLU A 108 15.47 -10.64 1.35
C GLU A 108 14.10 -10.81 0.68
N ALA A 109 13.36 -9.71 0.50
CA ALA A 109 12.03 -9.73 -0.09
C ALA A 109 12.09 -9.68 -1.62
N ILE A 110 10.98 -10.04 -2.25
CA ILE A 110 10.83 -9.99 -3.70
C ILE A 110 10.13 -8.69 -4.05
N LEU A 111 10.86 -7.76 -4.66
CA LEU A 111 10.37 -6.43 -5.02
C LEU A 111 10.42 -6.24 -6.54
N SER A 112 9.47 -5.50 -7.09
CA SER A 112 9.57 -5.06 -8.49
C SER A 112 10.59 -3.92 -8.61
N ASP A 113 11.20 -3.78 -9.78
CA ASP A 113 12.11 -2.66 -10.06
C ASP A 113 11.39 -1.32 -9.93
N LYS A 114 10.13 -1.27 -10.33
CA LYS A 114 9.29 -0.09 -10.23
C LYS A 114 9.12 0.35 -8.78
N ASP A 115 8.81 -0.58 -7.90
CA ASP A 115 8.59 -0.28 -6.48
C ASP A 115 9.89 0.17 -5.79
N LYS A 116 11.04 -0.34 -6.23
CA LYS A 116 12.35 0.09 -5.71
C LYS A 116 12.69 1.53 -6.09
N ALA A 117 12.10 2.04 -7.17
CA ALA A 117 12.42 3.36 -7.71
C ALA A 117 11.49 4.47 -7.21
N HIS A 118 10.52 4.16 -6.36
CA HIS A 118 9.59 5.17 -5.84
C HIS A 118 10.29 6.19 -4.95
N PRO A 119 9.77 7.44 -4.90
CA PRO A 119 10.42 8.50 -4.13
C PRO A 119 10.29 8.33 -2.62
N ARG A 120 11.12 9.03 -1.88
CA ARG A 120 11.02 9.16 -0.43
C ARG A 120 9.90 10.13 -0.05
N LEU A 121 9.46 10.06 1.20
CA LEU A 121 8.32 10.85 1.70
C LEU A 121 8.49 12.37 1.44
N ALA A 122 9.71 12.87 1.62
CA ALA A 122 10.00 14.29 1.41
C ALA A 122 9.78 14.77 -0.03
N GLU A 123 9.71 13.85 -0.98
CA GLU A 123 9.61 14.18 -2.41
C GLU A 123 8.23 13.84 -2.99
N VAL A 124 7.33 13.21 -2.23
CA VAL A 124 6.01 12.86 -2.75
C VAL A 124 5.12 14.09 -2.82
N THR A 125 4.22 14.11 -3.82
CA THR A 125 3.16 15.10 -3.91
C THR A 125 1.95 14.58 -3.16
N PRO A 126 1.55 15.20 -2.03
CA PRO A 126 0.42 14.70 -1.27
C PRO A 126 -0.90 14.81 -2.03
N PHE A 127 -1.84 13.94 -1.69
CA PHE A 127 -3.23 14.10 -2.07
C PHE A 127 -3.84 15.29 -1.30
N PRO A 128 -4.92 15.90 -1.82
CA PRO A 128 -5.65 16.90 -1.06
C PRO A 128 -6.10 16.40 0.29
N ALA A 129 -6.25 17.30 1.25
CA ALA A 129 -6.72 16.97 2.58
C ALA A 129 -8.08 16.26 2.53
N PRO A 130 -8.39 15.35 3.50
CA PRO A 130 -9.69 14.70 3.56
C PRO A 130 -10.81 15.73 3.58
N GLY A 131 -11.84 15.53 2.73
CA GLY A 131 -12.98 16.45 2.62
C GLY A 131 -12.76 17.66 1.73
N ALA A 132 -11.55 17.89 1.22
CA ALA A 132 -11.27 18.99 0.28
C ALA A 132 -11.78 18.72 -1.14
N GLN A 133 -12.18 17.48 -1.41
CA GLN A 133 -12.77 17.05 -2.69
C GLN A 133 -14.26 16.83 -2.48
N ALA A 134 -15.00 17.85 -2.65
CA ALA A 134 -16.45 17.75 -2.60
C ALA A 134 -17.00 17.48 -3.99
#